data_6429e9f3733f561c96e4373db22e2d1c
#
_entry.id   6429e9f3733f561c96e4373db22e2d1c
#
_cell.length_a   1.000
_cell.length_b   1.000
_cell.length_c   1.000
_cell.angle_alpha   90.00
_cell.angle_beta   90.00
_cell.angle_gamma   90.00
#
_symmetry.space_group_name_H-M   'P 1'
#
loop_
_entity.id
_entity.type
_entity.pdbx_description
1 polymer ?
#
loop_
_entity_poly.entity_id
_entity_poly.type
_entity_poly.pdbx_seq_one_letter_code
_entity_poly.pdbx_strand_id
1 'polypeptide(L)'
;MKGICSVSGLTFKEGLRERIFHGIFILFLFILFLNFLLSQMAYGEREKVLCDVGLAGIELTGIIILLYFLVNSFFREKETKMLEVYLVRFSRVSFIWGRFLGASLVAGVFLLLGLISLSVLLFLNNAFYFSLILGVYFIFLKLLIILAFGLLFSTFISSQTLAYLLSLFVYIAGSSAHNALEIVSHRGSKISQILFKYFYYLLPNLDRLEIKLMLTYGRLPPISYVLSATLYTLTYICFLLIVSLLVFQKRQW
;
A
#
# COMPACT_ATOMS: atom_id res chain seq x y z
N MET A 1 -23.76 8.81 -6.02
CA MET A 1 -23.38 7.55 -5.32
C MET A 1 -23.41 6.32 -6.23
N LYS A 2 -24.46 6.10 -7.07
CA LYS A 2 -24.52 4.93 -7.99
C LYS A 2 -23.31 4.78 -8.92
N GLY A 3 -22.77 5.88 -9.43
CA GLY A 3 -21.58 5.85 -10.32
C GLY A 3 -20.31 5.36 -9.64
N ILE A 4 -20.05 5.77 -8.39
CA ILE A 4 -18.87 5.35 -7.62
C ILE A 4 -18.90 3.83 -7.38
N CYS A 5 -20.04 3.30 -6.92
CA CYS A 5 -20.20 1.86 -6.68
C CYS A 5 -20.06 1.04 -7.97
N SER A 6 -20.57 1.56 -9.11
CA SER A 6 -20.44 0.85 -10.40
C SER A 6 -18.98 0.78 -10.85
N VAL A 7 -18.23 1.89 -10.79
CA VAL A 7 -16.81 1.92 -11.16
C VAL A 7 -15.97 1.06 -10.19
N SER A 8 -16.22 1.18 -8.88
CA SER A 8 -15.56 0.36 -7.86
C SER A 8 -15.77 -1.15 -8.10
N GLY A 9 -17.01 -1.55 -8.38
CA GLY A 9 -17.32 -2.96 -8.69
C GLY A 9 -16.66 -3.47 -9.97
N LEU A 10 -16.53 -2.63 -11.00
CA LEU A 10 -15.81 -2.97 -12.23
C LEU A 10 -14.32 -3.14 -11.96
N THR A 11 -13.68 -2.18 -11.29
CA THR A 11 -12.26 -2.25 -10.91
C THR A 11 -11.96 -3.47 -10.03
N PHE A 12 -12.85 -3.79 -9.09
CA PHE A 12 -12.71 -4.96 -8.24
C PHE A 12 -12.76 -6.27 -9.03
N LYS A 13 -13.76 -6.43 -9.91
CA LYS A 13 -13.86 -7.61 -10.78
C LYS A 13 -12.67 -7.74 -11.72
N GLU A 14 -12.19 -6.63 -12.25
CA GLU A 14 -10.98 -6.57 -13.08
C GLU A 14 -9.76 -7.09 -12.31
N GLY A 15 -9.53 -6.57 -11.08
CA GLY A 15 -8.42 -6.99 -10.23
C GLY A 15 -8.40 -8.49 -9.94
N LEU A 16 -9.56 -9.08 -9.63
CA LEU A 16 -9.65 -10.52 -9.36
C LEU A 16 -9.48 -11.40 -10.59
N ARG A 17 -9.78 -10.88 -11.80
CA ARG A 17 -9.69 -11.64 -13.07
C ARG A 17 -8.34 -11.48 -13.77
N GLU A 18 -7.51 -10.55 -13.38
CA GLU A 18 -6.18 -10.37 -13.99
C GLU A 18 -5.28 -11.57 -13.74
N ARG A 19 -4.64 -12.08 -14.81
CA ARG A 19 -3.66 -13.18 -14.74
C ARG A 19 -2.49 -12.84 -13.81
N ILE A 20 -2.16 -11.56 -13.71
CA ILE A 20 -1.13 -11.03 -12.83
C ILE A 20 -1.44 -11.36 -11.37
N PHE A 21 -2.70 -11.28 -10.94
CA PHE A 21 -3.12 -11.63 -9.58
C PHE A 21 -2.76 -13.07 -9.22
N HIS A 22 -2.92 -14.01 -10.15
CA HIS A 22 -2.54 -15.42 -9.94
C HIS A 22 -1.02 -15.62 -9.85
N GLY A 23 -0.25 -14.97 -10.76
CA GLY A 23 1.22 -15.06 -10.72
C GLY A 23 1.82 -14.55 -9.42
N ILE A 24 1.20 -13.55 -8.87
CA ILE A 24 1.61 -12.86 -7.66
C ILE A 24 1.16 -13.59 -6.40
N PHE A 25 0.00 -14.24 -6.43
CA PHE A 25 -0.40 -15.15 -5.37
C PHE A 25 0.59 -16.33 -5.26
N ILE A 26 1.10 -16.83 -6.37
CA ILE A 26 2.17 -17.85 -6.39
C ILE A 26 3.47 -17.28 -5.78
N LEU A 27 3.87 -16.07 -6.13
CA LEU A 27 5.03 -15.40 -5.55
C LEU A 27 4.86 -15.21 -4.03
N PHE A 28 3.67 -14.83 -3.59
CA PHE A 28 3.33 -14.71 -2.19
C PHE A 28 3.46 -16.05 -1.43
N LEU A 29 2.92 -17.13 -1.98
CA LEU A 29 3.08 -18.48 -1.42
C LEU A 29 4.56 -18.88 -1.36
N PHE A 30 5.35 -18.54 -2.37
CA PHE A 30 6.79 -18.77 -2.37
C PHE A 30 7.51 -17.99 -1.26
N ILE A 31 7.16 -16.74 -1.01
CA ILE A 31 7.71 -15.94 0.09
C ILE A 31 7.32 -16.55 1.45
N LEU A 32 6.10 -17.02 1.61
CA LEU A 32 5.69 -17.74 2.83
C LEU A 32 6.48 -19.03 3.04
N PHE A 33 6.74 -19.77 1.97
CA PHE A 33 7.58 -20.97 2.03
C PHE A 33 9.01 -20.62 2.44
N LEU A 34 9.61 -19.56 1.87
CA LEU A 34 10.92 -19.07 2.31
C LEU A 34 10.91 -18.64 3.78
N ASN A 35 9.86 -17.94 4.22
CA ASN A 35 9.68 -17.55 5.61
C ASN A 35 9.67 -18.76 6.54
N PHE A 36 8.95 -19.82 6.16
CA PHE A 36 8.94 -21.07 6.90
C PHE A 36 10.35 -21.68 6.99
N LEU A 37 11.12 -21.73 5.89
CA LEU A 37 12.50 -22.22 5.90
C LEU A 37 13.41 -21.38 6.80
N LEU A 38 13.34 -20.07 6.71
CA LEU A 38 14.16 -19.15 7.52
C LEU A 38 13.85 -19.31 9.01
N SER A 39 12.60 -19.53 9.37
CA SER A 39 12.19 -19.72 10.76
C SER A 39 12.79 -20.99 11.39
N GLN A 40 13.06 -22.04 10.58
CA GLN A 40 13.72 -23.25 11.07
C GLN A 40 15.17 -23.01 11.46
N MET A 41 15.82 -21.98 10.91
CA MET A 41 17.20 -21.59 11.25
C MET A 41 17.29 -20.72 12.51
N ALA A 42 16.16 -20.17 12.96
CA ALA A 42 16.11 -19.30 14.14
C ALA A 42 15.99 -20.15 15.43
N TYR A 43 17.08 -20.32 16.14
CA TYR A 43 17.10 -21.03 17.43
C TYR A 43 16.37 -20.22 18.52
N GLY A 44 15.31 -20.80 19.08
CA GLY A 44 14.61 -20.25 20.26
C GLY A 44 13.57 -19.17 20.00
N GLU A 45 13.55 -18.51 18.85
CA GLU A 45 12.64 -17.39 18.54
C GLU A 45 11.91 -17.54 17.18
N ARG A 46 11.63 -18.77 16.80
CA ARG A 46 11.00 -19.12 15.50
C ARG A 46 9.73 -18.32 15.24
N GLU A 47 8.90 -18.16 16.24
CA GLU A 47 7.60 -17.50 16.15
C GLU A 47 7.75 -16.00 15.82
N LYS A 48 8.72 -15.33 16.44
CA LYS A 48 8.99 -13.91 16.17
C LYS A 48 9.46 -13.69 14.75
N VAL A 49 10.37 -14.55 14.27
CA VAL A 49 10.88 -14.48 12.89
C VAL A 49 9.75 -14.76 11.89
N LEU A 50 8.90 -15.77 12.12
CA LEU A 50 7.73 -16.06 11.30
C LEU A 50 6.78 -14.86 11.21
N CYS A 51 6.51 -14.21 12.33
CA CYS A 51 5.62 -13.06 12.40
C CYS A 51 6.20 -11.85 11.65
N ASP A 52 7.46 -11.49 11.93
CA ASP A 52 8.09 -10.29 11.38
C ASP A 52 8.34 -10.42 9.87
N VAL A 53 8.99 -11.49 9.44
CA VAL A 53 9.27 -11.75 8.01
C VAL A 53 7.98 -12.01 7.24
N GLY A 54 6.99 -12.67 7.87
CA GLY A 54 5.67 -12.90 7.26
C GLY A 54 4.91 -11.59 6.99
N LEU A 55 4.84 -10.70 7.98
CA LEU A 55 4.21 -9.39 7.81
C LEU A 55 4.98 -8.52 6.80
N ALA A 56 6.32 -8.54 6.82
CA ALA A 56 7.13 -7.84 5.84
C ALA A 56 6.91 -8.38 4.42
N GLY A 57 6.81 -9.70 4.26
CA GLY A 57 6.51 -10.34 2.99
C GLY A 57 5.13 -9.94 2.43
N ILE A 58 4.10 -9.92 3.28
CA ILE A 58 2.74 -9.45 2.91
C ILE A 58 2.79 -7.98 2.47
N GLU A 59 3.50 -7.13 3.20
CA GLU A 59 3.61 -5.71 2.86
C GLU A 59 4.31 -5.50 1.52
N LEU A 60 5.50 -6.05 1.33
CA LEU A 60 6.30 -5.87 0.11
C LEU A 60 5.57 -6.41 -1.12
N THR A 61 5.05 -7.63 -1.04
CA THR A 61 4.27 -8.20 -2.14
C THR A 61 3.02 -7.38 -2.42
N GLY A 62 2.28 -6.97 -1.39
CA GLY A 62 1.09 -6.14 -1.53
C GLY A 62 1.37 -4.83 -2.26
N ILE A 63 2.45 -4.12 -1.90
CA ILE A 63 2.82 -2.86 -2.54
C ILE A 63 3.15 -3.07 -4.02
N ILE A 64 4.04 -4.01 -4.33
CA ILE A 64 4.50 -4.25 -5.71
C ILE A 64 3.30 -4.58 -6.60
N ILE A 65 2.41 -5.44 -6.15
CA ILE A 65 1.32 -6.00 -6.93
C ILE A 65 0.15 -5.06 -7.11
N LEU A 66 -0.36 -4.56 -6.00
CA LEU A 66 -1.55 -3.72 -6.01
C LEU A 66 -1.27 -2.38 -6.68
N LEU A 67 -0.07 -1.86 -6.49
CA LEU A 67 0.36 -0.65 -7.18
C LEU A 67 0.50 -0.90 -8.69
N TYR A 68 1.14 -2.02 -9.09
CA TYR A 68 1.23 -2.39 -10.50
C TYR A 68 -0.16 -2.58 -11.11
N PHE A 69 -1.07 -3.29 -10.42
CA PHE A 69 -2.45 -3.47 -10.86
C PHE A 69 -3.15 -2.13 -11.10
N LEU A 70 -3.11 -1.22 -10.12
CA LEU A 70 -3.80 0.06 -10.21
C LEU A 70 -3.27 0.91 -11.37
N VAL A 71 -1.95 1.03 -11.48
CA VAL A 71 -1.29 1.83 -12.52
C VAL A 71 -1.53 1.21 -13.90
N ASN A 72 -1.27 -0.11 -14.07
CA ASN A 72 -1.46 -0.81 -15.34
C ASN A 72 -2.90 -0.72 -15.83
N SER A 73 -3.86 -0.94 -14.95
CA SER A 73 -5.28 -0.89 -15.27
C SER A 73 -5.70 0.52 -15.72
N PHE A 74 -5.19 1.58 -15.08
CA PHE A 74 -5.46 2.97 -15.49
C PHE A 74 -4.87 3.28 -16.88
N PHE A 75 -3.62 2.89 -17.15
CA PHE A 75 -2.99 3.13 -18.44
C PHE A 75 -3.60 2.31 -19.57
N ARG A 76 -3.98 1.07 -19.32
CA ARG A 76 -4.70 0.22 -20.29
C ARG A 76 -6.03 0.84 -20.72
N GLU A 77 -6.80 1.38 -19.79
CA GLU A 77 -8.05 2.08 -20.14
C GLU A 77 -7.81 3.34 -20.95
N LYS A 78 -6.70 4.04 -20.69
CA LYS A 78 -6.28 5.20 -21.47
C LYS A 78 -5.91 4.79 -22.91
N GLU A 79 -5.11 3.74 -23.09
CA GLU A 79 -4.64 3.26 -24.38
C GLU A 79 -5.79 2.69 -25.23
N THR A 80 -6.73 1.98 -24.60
CA THR A 80 -7.91 1.41 -25.28
C THR A 80 -9.04 2.40 -25.50
N LYS A 81 -8.86 3.69 -25.15
CA LYS A 81 -9.90 4.73 -25.18
C LYS A 81 -11.15 4.41 -24.34
N MET A 82 -11.13 3.36 -23.54
CA MET A 82 -12.22 3.02 -22.63
C MET A 82 -12.44 4.12 -21.58
N LEU A 83 -11.40 4.88 -21.26
CA LEU A 83 -11.48 6.02 -20.36
C LEU A 83 -12.46 7.07 -20.89
N GLU A 84 -12.48 7.36 -22.20
CA GLU A 84 -13.43 8.28 -22.82
C GLU A 84 -14.88 7.77 -22.66
N VAL A 85 -15.09 6.46 -22.88
CA VAL A 85 -16.41 5.82 -22.70
C VAL A 85 -16.89 5.92 -21.24
N TYR A 86 -16.00 5.72 -20.28
CA TYR A 86 -16.33 5.90 -18.87
C TYR A 86 -16.69 7.35 -18.54
N LEU A 87 -15.99 8.33 -19.11
CA LEU A 87 -16.23 9.75 -18.85
C LEU A 87 -17.54 10.27 -19.47
N VAL A 88 -18.04 9.63 -20.52
CA VAL A 88 -19.40 9.93 -21.05
C VAL A 88 -20.48 9.44 -20.09
N ARG A 89 -20.27 8.31 -19.41
CA ARG A 89 -21.29 7.67 -18.55
C ARG A 89 -21.19 8.08 -17.07
N PHE A 90 -19.99 8.38 -16.58
CA PHE A 90 -19.71 8.67 -15.19
C PHE A 90 -19.00 10.01 -15.02
N SER A 91 -19.29 10.73 -13.94
CA SER A 91 -18.55 11.93 -13.60
C SER A 91 -17.08 11.63 -13.29
N ARG A 92 -16.19 12.57 -13.58
CA ARG A 92 -14.74 12.46 -13.28
C ARG A 92 -14.48 12.14 -11.81
N VAL A 93 -15.28 12.71 -10.92
CA VAL A 93 -15.24 12.41 -9.48
C VAL A 93 -15.55 10.94 -9.21
N SER A 94 -16.66 10.44 -9.80
CA SER A 94 -17.07 9.04 -9.61
C SER A 94 -16.03 8.06 -10.16
N PHE A 95 -15.32 8.43 -11.22
CA PHE A 95 -14.25 7.62 -11.80
C PHE A 95 -13.05 7.51 -10.84
N ILE A 96 -12.48 8.64 -10.37
CA ILE A 96 -11.30 8.64 -9.49
C ILE A 96 -11.59 7.93 -8.16
N TRP A 97 -12.69 8.31 -7.49
CA TRP A 97 -13.08 7.69 -6.22
C TRP A 97 -13.45 6.21 -6.37
N GLY A 98 -14.19 5.88 -7.44
CA GLY A 98 -14.56 4.49 -7.72
C GLY A 98 -13.35 3.61 -7.99
N ARG A 99 -12.36 4.13 -8.73
CA ARG A 99 -11.12 3.45 -9.02
C ARG A 99 -10.29 3.18 -7.76
N PHE A 100 -10.14 4.19 -6.92
CA PHE A 100 -9.45 4.06 -5.64
C PHE A 100 -10.14 3.04 -4.74
N LEU A 101 -11.47 3.14 -4.56
CA LEU A 101 -12.24 2.21 -3.73
C LEU A 101 -12.20 0.78 -4.29
N GLY A 102 -12.26 0.60 -5.61
CA GLY A 102 -12.12 -0.72 -6.23
C GLY A 102 -10.75 -1.34 -5.94
N ALA A 103 -9.66 -0.59 -6.10
CA ALA A 103 -8.31 -1.04 -5.77
C ALA A 103 -8.14 -1.32 -4.27
N SER A 104 -8.74 -0.50 -3.39
CA SER A 104 -8.72 -0.74 -1.94
C SER A 104 -9.43 -2.03 -1.52
N LEU A 105 -10.53 -2.40 -2.22
CA LEU A 105 -11.20 -3.69 -2.00
C LEU A 105 -10.32 -4.87 -2.44
N VAL A 106 -9.64 -4.76 -3.59
CA VAL A 106 -8.66 -5.79 -4.03
C VAL A 106 -7.55 -5.92 -3.00
N ALA A 107 -7.04 -4.80 -2.47
CA ALA A 107 -6.04 -4.79 -1.40
C ALA A 107 -6.56 -5.49 -0.13
N GLY A 108 -7.80 -5.23 0.26
CA GLY A 108 -8.45 -5.89 1.40
C GLY A 108 -8.51 -7.40 1.24
N VAL A 109 -8.93 -7.90 0.07
CA VAL A 109 -8.96 -9.35 -0.23
C VAL A 109 -7.56 -9.95 -0.19
N PHE A 110 -6.57 -9.30 -0.80
CA PHE A 110 -5.17 -9.75 -0.77
C PHE A 110 -4.64 -9.87 0.67
N LEU A 111 -4.88 -8.87 1.50
CA LEU A 111 -4.43 -8.86 2.90
C LEU A 111 -5.17 -9.88 3.77
N LEU A 112 -6.46 -10.13 3.51
CA LEU A 112 -7.20 -11.19 4.20
C LEU A 112 -6.61 -12.58 3.88
N LEU A 113 -6.30 -12.84 2.61
CA LEU A 113 -5.62 -14.09 2.22
C LEU A 113 -4.24 -14.19 2.87
N GLY A 114 -3.49 -13.08 2.93
CA GLY A 114 -2.21 -12.99 3.62
C GLY A 114 -2.31 -13.28 5.12
N LEU A 115 -3.30 -12.70 5.78
CA LEU A 115 -3.57 -12.93 7.20
C LEU A 115 -3.90 -14.40 7.48
N ILE A 116 -4.79 -14.99 6.68
CA ILE A 116 -5.21 -16.41 6.84
C ILE A 116 -4.00 -17.32 6.66
N SER A 117 -3.20 -17.14 5.61
CA SER A 117 -2.06 -18.01 5.34
C SER A 117 -0.96 -17.89 6.39
N LEU A 118 -0.67 -16.66 6.89
CA LEU A 118 0.29 -16.46 7.97
C LEU A 118 -0.23 -17.04 9.30
N SER A 119 -1.53 -16.88 9.59
CA SER A 119 -2.16 -17.45 10.78
C SER A 119 -2.11 -18.98 10.79
N VAL A 120 -2.32 -19.63 9.64
CA VAL A 120 -2.19 -21.08 9.50
C VAL A 120 -0.74 -21.52 9.77
N LEU A 121 0.26 -20.83 9.21
CA LEU A 121 1.67 -21.15 9.46
C LEU A 121 2.05 -21.01 10.94
N LEU A 122 1.58 -19.99 11.62
CA LEU A 122 1.85 -19.79 13.05
C LEU A 122 1.12 -20.84 13.89
N PHE A 123 -0.11 -21.19 13.55
CA PHE A 123 -0.87 -22.23 14.23
C PHE A 123 -0.17 -23.60 14.16
N LEU A 124 0.39 -23.95 13.01
CA LEU A 124 1.18 -25.20 12.84
C LEU A 124 2.45 -25.22 13.70
N ASN A 125 2.96 -24.06 14.11
CA ASN A 125 4.10 -23.92 15.02
C ASN A 125 3.68 -23.67 16.49
N ASN A 126 2.42 -23.96 16.85
CA ASN A 126 1.84 -23.75 18.19
C ASN A 126 1.91 -22.30 18.69
N ALA A 127 2.01 -21.32 17.78
CA ALA A 127 2.03 -19.91 18.07
C ALA A 127 0.81 -19.24 17.41
N PHE A 128 0.04 -18.52 18.19
CA PHE A 128 -1.05 -17.71 17.66
C PHE A 128 -1.04 -16.34 18.30
N TYR A 129 -0.89 -15.30 17.48
CA TYR A 129 -0.88 -13.92 17.93
C TYR A 129 -2.10 -13.16 17.40
N PHE A 130 -3.02 -12.80 18.26
CA PHE A 130 -4.14 -11.93 17.91
C PHE A 130 -3.67 -10.55 17.39
N SER A 131 -2.47 -10.13 17.78
CA SER A 131 -1.82 -8.91 17.33
C SER A 131 -1.56 -8.85 15.82
N LEU A 132 -1.55 -10.00 15.10
CA LEU A 132 -1.41 -10.06 13.64
C LEU A 132 -2.48 -9.24 12.92
N ILE A 133 -3.71 -9.23 13.44
CA ILE A 133 -4.82 -8.47 12.85
C ILE A 133 -4.47 -6.99 12.82
N LEU A 134 -3.88 -6.46 13.89
CA LEU A 134 -3.41 -5.08 13.95
C LEU A 134 -2.25 -4.84 12.98
N GLY A 135 -1.31 -5.78 12.87
CA GLY A 135 -0.21 -5.69 11.89
C GLY A 135 -0.72 -5.56 10.46
N VAL A 136 -1.64 -6.44 10.06
CA VAL A 136 -2.26 -6.40 8.73
C VAL A 136 -3.10 -5.14 8.53
N TYR A 137 -3.78 -4.65 9.56
CA TYR A 137 -4.52 -3.39 9.50
C TYR A 137 -3.60 -2.20 9.20
N PHE A 138 -2.45 -2.09 9.86
CA PHE A 138 -1.49 -1.01 9.61
C PHE A 138 -0.82 -1.14 8.22
N ILE A 139 -0.56 -2.37 7.76
CA ILE A 139 -0.14 -2.61 6.38
C ILE A 139 -1.22 -2.13 5.40
N PHE A 140 -2.50 -2.39 5.68
CA PHE A 140 -3.60 -1.88 4.86
C PHE A 140 -3.60 -0.35 4.77
N LEU A 141 -3.42 0.36 5.89
CA LEU A 141 -3.31 1.82 5.90
C LEU A 141 -2.15 2.34 5.04
N LYS A 142 -0.97 1.69 5.11
CA LYS A 142 0.17 2.01 4.24
C LYS A 142 -0.16 1.81 2.76
N LEU A 143 -0.73 0.65 2.41
CA LEU A 143 -1.12 0.34 1.04
C LEU A 143 -2.09 1.36 0.48
N LEU A 144 -3.07 1.81 1.26
CA LEU A 144 -4.03 2.83 0.81
C LEU A 144 -3.35 4.15 0.46
N ILE A 145 -2.38 4.61 1.25
CA ILE A 145 -1.61 5.83 0.93
C ILE A 145 -0.86 5.65 -0.40
N ILE A 146 -0.17 4.52 -0.58
CA ILE A 146 0.62 4.25 -1.78
C ILE A 146 -0.26 4.09 -3.02
N LEU A 147 -1.43 3.44 -2.90
CA LEU A 147 -2.41 3.38 -3.99
C LEU A 147 -2.94 4.77 -4.37
N ALA A 148 -3.16 5.66 -3.40
CA ALA A 148 -3.55 7.04 -3.69
C ALA A 148 -2.45 7.81 -4.46
N PHE A 149 -1.17 7.61 -4.12
CA PHE A 149 -0.04 8.13 -4.90
C PHE A 149 0.03 7.51 -6.30
N GLY A 150 -0.15 6.20 -6.42
CA GLY A 150 -0.20 5.50 -7.71
C GLY A 150 -1.25 6.10 -8.64
N LEU A 151 -2.43 6.39 -8.10
CA LEU A 151 -3.52 7.03 -8.84
C LEU A 151 -3.17 8.48 -9.21
N LEU A 152 -2.61 9.26 -8.28
CA LEU A 152 -2.16 10.63 -8.54
C LEU A 152 -1.13 10.66 -9.68
N PHE A 153 -0.08 9.85 -9.61
CA PHE A 153 0.94 9.82 -10.66
C PHE A 153 0.41 9.29 -11.99
N SER A 154 -0.54 8.35 -11.98
CA SER A 154 -1.20 7.90 -13.21
C SER A 154 -2.00 9.00 -13.90
N THR A 155 -2.57 9.95 -13.14
CA THR A 155 -3.26 11.12 -13.72
C THR A 155 -2.30 12.20 -14.19
N PHE A 156 -1.13 12.33 -13.57
CA PHE A 156 -0.16 13.38 -13.85
C PHE A 156 0.84 13.01 -14.95
N ILE A 157 1.32 11.76 -14.98
CA ILE A 157 2.39 11.28 -15.85
C ILE A 157 1.79 10.57 -17.07
N SER A 158 2.51 10.63 -18.19
CA SER A 158 2.09 9.96 -19.44
C SER A 158 2.67 8.54 -19.59
N SER A 159 3.72 8.20 -18.86
CA SER A 159 4.38 6.90 -18.89
C SER A 159 3.96 6.02 -17.72
N GLN A 160 3.47 4.82 -17.99
CA GLN A 160 3.10 3.82 -17.00
C GLN A 160 4.27 3.49 -16.05
N THR A 161 5.45 3.22 -16.64
CA THR A 161 6.64 2.82 -15.88
C THR A 161 7.09 3.93 -14.93
N LEU A 162 7.07 5.19 -15.36
CA LEU A 162 7.43 6.33 -14.51
C LEU A 162 6.43 6.51 -13.36
N ALA A 163 5.13 6.39 -13.62
CA ALA A 163 4.10 6.49 -12.58
C ALA A 163 4.29 5.41 -11.51
N TYR A 164 4.58 4.17 -11.94
CA TYR A 164 4.85 3.05 -11.05
C TYR A 164 6.13 3.27 -10.22
N LEU A 165 7.26 3.62 -10.87
CA LEU A 165 8.54 3.83 -10.19
C LEU A 165 8.49 4.99 -9.19
N LEU A 166 7.84 6.11 -9.54
CA LEU A 166 7.69 7.24 -8.61
C LEU A 166 6.83 6.87 -7.39
N SER A 167 5.80 6.05 -7.58
CA SER A 167 4.99 5.57 -6.45
C SER A 167 5.79 4.65 -5.53
N LEU A 168 6.62 3.76 -6.09
CA LEU A 168 7.56 2.94 -5.32
C LEU A 168 8.61 3.80 -4.60
N PHE A 169 9.10 4.84 -5.27
CA PHE A 169 10.04 5.78 -4.65
C PHE A 169 9.43 6.47 -3.43
N VAL A 170 8.15 6.90 -3.53
CA VAL A 170 7.43 7.48 -2.38
C VAL A 170 7.32 6.49 -1.23
N TYR A 171 7.08 5.20 -1.52
CA TYR A 171 7.07 4.18 -0.48
C TYR A 171 8.43 4.05 0.22
N ILE A 172 9.52 3.89 -0.54
CA ILE A 172 10.87 3.73 0.00
C ILE A 172 11.28 4.99 0.77
N ALA A 173 11.06 6.16 0.19
CA ALA A 173 11.40 7.43 0.82
C ALA A 173 10.55 7.71 2.07
N GLY A 174 9.25 7.39 2.04
CA GLY A 174 8.34 7.57 3.17
C GLY A 174 8.62 6.62 4.34
N SER A 175 9.02 5.37 4.06
CA SER A 175 9.41 4.39 5.09
C SER A 175 10.83 4.59 5.64
N SER A 176 11.67 5.38 4.96
CA SER A 176 13.03 5.70 5.42
C SER A 176 13.19 7.14 5.91
N ALA A 177 12.12 7.93 5.86
CA ALA A 177 12.18 9.38 6.09
C ALA A 177 12.66 9.75 7.50
N HIS A 178 12.25 9.01 8.52
CA HIS A 178 12.66 9.24 9.91
C HIS A 178 14.14 8.94 10.11
N ASN A 179 14.58 7.76 9.69
CA ASN A 179 16.00 7.34 9.80
C ASN A 179 16.91 8.27 9.01
N ALA A 180 16.50 8.70 7.81
CA ALA A 180 17.26 9.64 6.99
C ALA A 180 17.38 11.01 7.66
N LEU A 181 16.30 11.52 8.27
CA LEU A 181 16.31 12.78 9.00
C LEU A 181 17.26 12.72 10.20
N GLU A 182 17.26 11.64 10.96
CA GLU A 182 18.14 11.43 12.10
C GLU A 182 19.62 11.45 11.68
N ILE A 183 19.98 10.68 10.63
CA ILE A 183 21.36 10.64 10.09
C ILE A 183 21.79 12.03 9.61
N VAL A 184 20.95 12.74 8.87
CA VAL A 184 21.27 14.07 8.32
C VAL A 184 21.34 15.13 9.41
N SER A 185 20.52 15.03 10.47
CA SER A 185 20.58 15.95 11.61
C SER A 185 21.92 15.88 12.36
N HIS A 186 22.52 14.68 12.44
CA HIS A 186 23.80 14.46 13.15
C HIS A 186 25.05 14.69 12.28
N ARG A 187 24.97 14.46 10.95
CA ARG A 187 26.15 14.47 10.06
C ARG A 187 26.03 15.39 8.87
N GLY A 188 24.88 16.00 8.62
CA GLY A 188 24.61 16.79 7.42
C GLY A 188 25.06 18.25 7.55
N SER A 189 25.36 18.87 6.39
CA SER A 189 25.52 20.32 6.29
C SER A 189 24.20 21.05 6.57
N LYS A 190 24.24 22.34 6.94
CA LYS A 190 23.03 23.15 7.17
C LYS A 190 22.06 23.14 5.99
N ILE A 191 22.58 23.11 4.77
CA ILE A 191 21.77 23.07 3.53
C ILE A 191 21.06 21.72 3.40
N SER A 192 21.77 20.60 3.64
CA SER A 192 21.17 19.28 3.57
C SER A 192 20.11 19.10 4.65
N GLN A 193 20.31 19.59 5.87
CA GLN A 193 19.31 19.54 6.94
C GLN A 193 18.01 20.27 6.56
N ILE A 194 18.11 21.45 5.96
CA ILE A 194 16.94 22.24 5.50
C ILE A 194 16.21 21.49 4.39
N LEU A 195 16.92 21.00 3.37
CA LEU A 195 16.33 20.26 2.25
C LEU A 195 15.61 19.00 2.74
N PHE A 196 16.27 18.18 3.56
CA PHE A 196 15.67 16.95 4.09
C PHE A 196 14.47 17.22 5.00
N LYS A 197 14.47 18.32 5.75
CA LYS A 197 13.32 18.75 6.55
C LYS A 197 12.09 19.07 5.68
N TYR A 198 12.27 19.74 4.55
CA TYR A 198 11.17 19.99 3.60
C TYR A 198 10.68 18.69 2.95
N PHE A 199 11.59 17.79 2.53
CA PHE A 199 11.22 16.48 1.99
C PHE A 199 10.46 15.63 3.01
N TYR A 200 10.86 15.66 4.27
CA TYR A 200 10.17 14.95 5.35
C TYR A 200 8.73 15.41 5.55
N TYR A 201 8.45 16.71 5.41
CA TYR A 201 7.07 17.23 5.52
C TYR A 201 6.24 16.99 4.26
N LEU A 202 6.89 16.86 3.09
CA LEU A 202 6.21 16.62 1.82
C LEU A 202 5.83 15.15 1.64
N LEU A 203 6.67 14.23 2.12
CA LEU A 203 6.45 12.79 2.02
C LEU A 203 5.52 12.28 3.14
N PRO A 204 4.71 11.22 2.87
CA PRO A 204 3.95 10.58 3.93
C PRO A 204 4.89 9.94 4.93
N ASN A 205 4.70 10.19 6.21
CA ASN A 205 5.46 9.53 7.26
C ASN A 205 4.92 8.12 7.47
N LEU A 206 5.44 7.16 6.68
CA LEU A 206 5.03 5.76 6.74
C LEU A 206 5.63 5.03 7.95
N ASP A 207 6.69 5.56 8.56
CA ASP A 207 7.29 5.00 9.78
C ASP A 207 6.30 5.01 10.96
N ARG A 208 5.39 5.99 11.01
CA ARG A 208 4.29 5.99 12.00
C ARG A 208 3.34 4.79 11.86
N LEU A 209 3.32 4.16 10.69
CA LEU A 209 2.52 2.97 10.45
C LEU A 209 3.34 1.68 10.60
N GLU A 210 4.63 1.78 11.01
CA GLU A 210 5.51 0.65 11.22
C GLU A 210 5.42 0.16 12.67
N ILE A 211 4.53 -0.79 12.92
CA ILE A 211 4.33 -1.36 14.26
C ILE A 211 4.76 -2.83 14.36
N LYS A 212 5.32 -3.41 13.28
CA LYS A 212 5.65 -4.84 13.21
C LYS A 212 6.54 -5.28 14.37
N LEU A 213 7.65 -4.58 14.60
CA LEU A 213 8.56 -4.88 15.71
C LEU A 213 7.83 -4.84 17.07
N MET A 214 6.97 -3.84 17.28
CA MET A 214 6.21 -3.72 18.52
C MET A 214 5.29 -4.95 18.75
N LEU A 215 4.63 -5.42 17.68
CA LEU A 215 3.75 -6.58 17.72
C LEU A 215 4.52 -7.89 17.91
N THR A 216 5.68 -8.03 17.29
CA THR A 216 6.56 -9.21 17.42
C THR A 216 7.04 -9.39 18.86
N TYR A 217 7.23 -8.29 19.60
CA TYR A 217 7.54 -8.33 21.04
C TYR A 217 6.31 -8.38 21.96
N GLY A 218 5.12 -8.66 21.42
CA GLY A 218 3.88 -8.81 22.17
C GLY A 218 3.32 -7.50 22.76
N ARG A 219 3.81 -6.34 22.31
CA ARG A 219 3.31 -5.03 22.75
C ARG A 219 2.21 -4.56 21.81
N LEU A 220 1.06 -4.19 22.36
CA LEU A 220 -0.05 -3.62 21.59
C LEU A 220 0.00 -2.08 21.65
N PRO A 221 -0.20 -1.41 20.49
CA PRO A 221 -0.32 0.04 20.48
C PRO A 221 -1.58 0.49 21.24
N PRO A 222 -1.55 1.64 21.92
CA PRO A 222 -2.75 2.18 22.56
C PRO A 222 -3.80 2.55 21.50
N ILE A 223 -5.08 2.46 21.87
CA ILE A 223 -6.21 2.76 20.98
C ILE A 223 -6.11 4.19 20.41
N SER A 224 -5.63 5.16 21.20
CA SER A 224 -5.40 6.54 20.76
C SER A 224 -4.42 6.61 19.59
N TYR A 225 -3.38 5.76 19.60
CA TYR A 225 -2.43 5.68 18.49
C TYR A 225 -3.07 5.11 17.23
N VAL A 226 -3.86 4.05 17.34
CA VAL A 226 -4.58 3.45 16.21
C VAL A 226 -5.52 4.47 15.57
N LEU A 227 -6.30 5.20 16.39
CA LEU A 227 -7.20 6.25 15.91
C LEU A 227 -6.45 7.40 15.21
N SER A 228 -5.36 7.87 15.81
CA SER A 228 -4.56 8.96 15.21
C SER A 228 -3.91 8.55 13.89
N ALA A 229 -3.40 7.33 13.78
CA ALA A 229 -2.84 6.76 12.56
C ALA A 229 -3.91 6.62 11.46
N THR A 230 -5.12 6.19 11.83
CA THR A 230 -6.25 6.06 10.89
C THR A 230 -6.69 7.43 10.38
N LEU A 231 -6.86 8.41 11.27
CA LEU A 231 -7.23 9.78 10.89
C LEU A 231 -6.16 10.41 9.98
N TYR A 232 -4.90 10.24 10.32
CA TYR A 232 -3.78 10.69 9.48
C TYR A 232 -3.87 10.10 8.07
N THR A 233 -4.05 8.79 7.98
CA THR A 233 -4.15 8.08 6.70
C THR A 233 -5.35 8.57 5.88
N LEU A 234 -6.53 8.69 6.48
CA LEU A 234 -7.74 9.14 5.80
C LEU A 234 -7.62 10.58 5.28
N THR A 235 -7.10 11.50 6.10
CA THR A 235 -6.89 12.90 5.69
C THR A 235 -5.89 13.00 4.55
N TYR A 236 -4.81 12.21 4.61
CA TYR A 236 -3.80 12.18 3.57
C TYR A 236 -4.35 11.63 2.24
N ILE A 237 -5.10 10.54 2.28
CA ILE A 237 -5.78 9.96 1.10
C ILE A 237 -6.76 10.95 0.50
N CYS A 238 -7.62 11.57 1.30
CA CYS A 238 -8.57 12.58 0.81
C CYS A 238 -7.84 13.72 0.09
N PHE A 239 -6.76 14.23 0.67
CA PHE A 239 -5.94 15.26 0.04
C PHE A 239 -5.39 14.82 -1.32
N LEU A 240 -4.78 13.62 -1.40
CA LEU A 240 -4.22 13.08 -2.64
C LEU A 240 -5.28 12.87 -3.72
N LEU A 241 -6.45 12.35 -3.35
CA LEU A 241 -7.55 12.13 -4.30
C LEU A 241 -8.13 13.45 -4.82
N ILE A 242 -8.21 14.49 -3.98
CA ILE A 242 -8.63 15.84 -4.43
C ILE A 242 -7.61 16.40 -5.42
N VAL A 243 -6.31 16.32 -5.11
CA VAL A 243 -5.25 16.77 -6.03
C VAL A 243 -5.30 15.98 -7.35
N SER A 244 -5.44 14.65 -7.27
CA SER A 244 -5.60 13.78 -8.44
C SER A 244 -6.80 14.20 -9.30
N LEU A 245 -7.93 14.53 -8.67
CA LEU A 245 -9.13 15.00 -9.37
C LEU A 245 -8.90 16.34 -10.07
N LEU A 246 -8.26 17.30 -9.39
CA LEU A 246 -7.95 18.62 -9.98
C LEU A 246 -7.04 18.52 -11.20
N VAL A 247 -6.03 17.66 -11.13
CA VAL A 247 -5.14 17.37 -12.26
C VAL A 247 -5.90 16.70 -13.40
N PHE A 248 -6.73 15.70 -13.06
CA PHE A 248 -7.54 14.97 -14.03
C PHE A 248 -8.56 15.86 -14.76
N GLN A 249 -9.11 16.88 -14.08
CA GLN A 249 -10.04 17.84 -14.68
C GLN A 249 -9.40 18.76 -15.71
N LYS A 250 -8.13 19.13 -15.51
CA LYS A 250 -7.40 20.04 -16.41
C LYS A 250 -6.88 19.37 -17.67
N ARG A 251 -6.77 18.05 -17.69
CA ARG A 251 -6.38 17.28 -18.89
C ARG A 251 -7.56 17.05 -19.82
N GLN A 252 -7.35 17.34 -21.09
CA GLN A 252 -8.23 16.87 -22.18
C GLN A 252 -7.83 15.43 -22.50
N TRP A 253 -8.74 14.53 -22.26
CA TRP A 253 -8.59 13.10 -22.52
C TRP A 253 -9.34 12.73 -23.78
#